data_7eddd9a9a1dbce7c0eb763388ef1f199
#
_entry.id   7eddd9a9a1dbce7c0eb763388ef1f199
#
_cell.length_a   1.000
_cell.length_b   1.000
_cell.length_c   1.000
_cell.angle_alpha   90.00
_cell.angle_beta   90.00
_cell.angle_gamma   90.00
#
_symmetry.space_group_name_H-M   'P 1'
#
loop_
_entity.id
_entity.type
_entity.pdbx_description
1 polymer ?
#
loop_
_entity_poly.entity_id
_entity_poly.type
_entity_poly.pdbx_seq_one_letter_code
_entity_poly.pdbx_strand_id
1 'polypeptide(L)'
;QEYFSDGMTDDLITDLSKISGLLVIARNSVFTYKGKPVKIQQVAGDLGVRYVLEGSIRKAGDQVRINAQLIDATTGHHVWAERYDGVMDNIFNLQDKITSKIVSALALKLTIAEQELTKSKETDNVEAFDAFLKGWKHYQRFTPEDFSRAISLFKRAIDLDPNYGRAYAALALTFWMGTGQGEEWRTRAGILLESHRLWARHYLQMAMKKPTSVAHQVASLFALYRRQHESAIAESEKALSLEPNDITSHLAMGSALIYAGRPQEATNFIKKAMLLDPHNIALPLYYLGLAHFCMGKLDEAASLNERALTHNPELMGPAIVLAATYAQIDNDQEAENMLKKFLKGERFIPDIQAIMYRFPFKDFEVSDRFAGGLIKAGAGLLGETLDYPKISKKNKLTGQELSLIH
;
A
#
# COMPACT_ATOMS: atom_id res chain seq x y z
N GLN A 1 6.98 5.41 24.55
CA GLN A 1 5.98 4.38 24.91
C GLN A 1 4.86 4.26 23.87
N GLU A 2 4.42 5.40 23.30
CA GLU A 2 3.31 5.42 22.34
C GLU A 2 3.59 4.62 21.07
N TYR A 3 4.78 4.77 20.45
CA TYR A 3 5.16 4.02 19.25
C TYR A 3 5.15 2.50 19.47
N PHE A 4 5.48 2.06 20.67
CA PHE A 4 5.47 0.65 21.03
C PHE A 4 4.04 0.09 21.12
N SER A 5 3.12 0.84 21.77
CA SER A 5 1.70 0.47 21.80
C SER A 5 1.11 0.45 20.37
N ASP A 6 1.47 1.42 19.55
CA ASP A 6 1.04 1.49 18.16
C ASP A 6 1.55 0.30 17.35
N GLY A 7 2.83 -0.06 17.55
CA GLY A 7 3.44 -1.20 16.89
C GLY A 7 2.79 -2.53 17.29
N MET A 8 2.53 -2.74 18.59
CA MET A 8 1.82 -3.92 19.08
C MET A 8 0.41 -4.06 18.48
N THR A 9 -0.29 -2.94 18.33
CA THR A 9 -1.61 -2.93 17.69
C THR A 9 -1.49 -3.28 16.20
N ASP A 10 -0.50 -2.73 15.51
CA ASP A 10 -0.23 -3.01 14.09
C ASP A 10 0.12 -4.49 13.86
N ASP A 11 0.93 -5.07 14.74
CA ASP A 11 1.27 -6.50 14.67
C ASP A 11 0.07 -7.41 14.96
N LEU A 12 -0.77 -7.08 15.94
CA LEU A 12 -2.01 -7.84 16.18
C LEU A 12 -2.95 -7.78 14.96
N ILE A 13 -3.07 -6.60 14.32
CA ILE A 13 -3.82 -6.46 13.07
C ILE A 13 -3.18 -7.35 11.99
N THR A 14 -1.85 -7.32 11.84
CA THR A 14 -1.12 -8.14 10.88
C THR A 14 -1.34 -9.63 11.12
N ASP A 15 -1.21 -10.10 12.37
CA ASP A 15 -1.41 -11.50 12.71
C ASP A 15 -2.84 -11.98 12.48
N LEU A 16 -3.83 -11.17 12.86
CA LEU A 16 -5.23 -11.47 12.60
C LEU A 16 -5.58 -11.41 11.11
N SER A 17 -4.88 -10.56 10.33
CA SER A 17 -5.06 -10.43 8.89
C SER A 17 -4.63 -11.66 8.09
N LYS A 18 -3.81 -12.54 8.70
CA LYS A 18 -3.45 -13.86 8.14
C LYS A 18 -4.60 -14.86 8.16
N ILE A 19 -5.70 -14.55 8.87
CA ILE A 19 -6.86 -15.44 9.06
C ILE A 19 -7.95 -15.08 8.06
N SER A 20 -8.17 -15.94 7.06
CA SER A 20 -9.12 -15.69 5.97
C SER A 20 -10.57 -15.59 6.42
N GLY A 21 -10.92 -16.29 7.51
CA GLY A 21 -12.26 -16.28 8.12
C GLY A 21 -12.63 -15.01 8.89
N LEU A 22 -11.70 -14.05 9.02
CA LEU A 22 -11.93 -12.74 9.65
C LEU A 22 -12.05 -11.63 8.62
N LEU A 23 -12.78 -10.57 8.97
CA LEU A 23 -12.67 -9.26 8.37
C LEU A 23 -11.97 -8.36 9.38
N VAL A 24 -10.68 -8.12 9.18
CA VAL A 24 -9.85 -7.32 10.10
C VAL A 24 -9.72 -5.91 9.53
N ILE A 25 -10.22 -4.93 10.27
CA ILE A 25 -10.14 -3.53 9.87
C ILE A 25 -8.69 -3.03 10.03
N ALA A 26 -8.25 -2.34 9.00
CA ALA A 26 -6.90 -1.85 8.93
C ALA A 26 -6.59 -0.75 9.94
N ARG A 27 -5.31 -0.67 10.28
CA ARG A 27 -4.73 0.28 11.21
C ARG A 27 -5.20 1.71 11.00
N ASN A 28 -5.21 2.20 9.77
CA ASN A 28 -5.53 3.61 9.48
C ASN A 28 -6.94 3.99 9.95
N SER A 29 -7.94 3.15 9.69
CA SER A 29 -9.31 3.38 10.18
C SER A 29 -9.40 3.23 11.69
N VAL A 30 -8.76 2.21 12.28
CA VAL A 30 -8.79 1.95 13.73
C VAL A 30 -8.15 3.10 14.51
N PHE A 31 -7.02 3.62 14.05
CA PHE A 31 -6.28 4.70 14.73
C PHE A 31 -6.99 6.05 14.73
N THR A 32 -8.03 6.23 13.92
CA THR A 32 -8.87 7.44 13.98
C THR A 32 -9.61 7.57 15.32
N TYR A 33 -9.80 6.47 16.07
CA TYR A 33 -10.45 6.42 17.37
C TYR A 33 -9.47 6.49 18.54
N LYS A 34 -8.17 6.40 18.30
CA LYS A 34 -7.15 6.42 19.34
C LYS A 34 -7.23 7.69 20.18
N GLY A 35 -7.31 7.51 21.53
CA GLY A 35 -7.36 8.61 22.48
C GLY A 35 -8.67 9.40 22.49
N LYS A 36 -9.70 8.96 21.77
CA LYS A 36 -11.02 9.59 21.76
C LYS A 36 -12.00 8.82 22.64
N PRO A 37 -12.81 9.50 23.45
CA PRO A 37 -13.88 8.87 24.24
C PRO A 37 -15.07 8.56 23.31
N VAL A 38 -15.04 7.40 22.66
CA VAL A 38 -16.08 6.96 21.70
C VAL A 38 -16.75 5.70 22.25
N LYS A 39 -18.06 5.56 22.05
CA LYS A 39 -18.78 4.34 22.41
C LYS A 39 -18.43 3.21 21.43
N ILE A 40 -18.21 2.01 21.96
CA ILE A 40 -17.86 0.81 21.17
C ILE A 40 -18.89 0.53 20.07
N GLN A 41 -20.19 0.70 20.37
CA GLN A 41 -21.26 0.52 19.39
C GLN A 41 -21.15 1.49 18.21
N GLN A 42 -20.70 2.72 18.46
CA GLN A 42 -20.47 3.71 17.41
C GLN A 42 -19.26 3.29 16.55
N VAL A 43 -18.13 2.91 17.17
CA VAL A 43 -16.95 2.40 16.45
C VAL A 43 -17.32 1.22 15.55
N ALA A 44 -18.07 0.26 16.12
CA ALA A 44 -18.48 -0.91 15.38
C ALA A 44 -19.42 -0.58 14.22
N GLY A 45 -20.35 0.35 14.40
CA GLY A 45 -21.25 0.83 13.34
C GLY A 45 -20.52 1.55 12.23
N ASP A 46 -19.59 2.46 12.58
CA ASP A 46 -18.79 3.23 11.62
C ASP A 46 -17.85 2.33 10.78
N LEU A 47 -17.31 1.27 11.42
CA LEU A 47 -16.38 0.34 10.76
C LEU A 47 -17.05 -0.89 10.16
N GLY A 48 -18.35 -1.10 10.39
CA GLY A 48 -19.09 -2.26 9.87
C GLY A 48 -18.65 -3.58 10.51
N VAL A 49 -18.22 -3.59 11.79
CA VAL A 49 -17.73 -4.78 12.50
C VAL A 49 -18.63 -5.14 13.68
N ARG A 50 -18.60 -6.43 14.05
CA ARG A 50 -19.32 -6.93 15.23
C ARG A 50 -18.46 -6.90 16.49
N TYR A 51 -17.20 -7.23 16.37
CA TYR A 51 -16.29 -7.36 17.51
C TYR A 51 -15.26 -6.24 17.51
N VAL A 52 -14.96 -5.71 18.68
CA VAL A 52 -13.94 -4.69 18.90
C VAL A 52 -12.96 -5.19 19.95
N LEU A 53 -11.67 -5.18 19.59
CA LEU A 53 -10.58 -5.44 20.53
C LEU A 53 -10.09 -4.09 21.08
N GLU A 54 -10.14 -3.95 22.38
CA GLU A 54 -9.57 -2.82 23.11
C GLU A 54 -8.43 -3.26 24.02
N GLY A 55 -7.49 -2.36 24.27
CA GLY A 55 -6.42 -2.65 25.18
C GLY A 55 -5.61 -1.44 25.59
N SER A 56 -4.73 -1.68 26.56
CA SER A 56 -3.73 -0.71 26.99
C SER A 56 -2.41 -1.40 27.26
N ILE A 57 -1.31 -0.74 26.92
CA ILE A 57 0.05 -1.23 27.13
C ILE A 57 0.78 -0.24 28.02
N ARG A 58 1.40 -0.75 29.09
CA ARG A 58 2.24 0.03 30.00
C ARG A 58 3.63 -0.63 30.05
N LYS A 59 4.66 0.18 29.85
CA LYS A 59 6.07 -0.25 29.95
C LYS A 59 6.74 0.54 31.07
N ALA A 60 7.42 -0.18 31.97
CA ALA A 60 8.23 0.39 33.06
C ALA A 60 9.55 -0.38 33.13
N GLY A 61 10.63 0.22 32.60
CA GLY A 61 11.89 -0.49 32.36
C GLY A 61 11.67 -1.64 31.39
N ASP A 62 12.03 -2.85 31.79
CA ASP A 62 11.84 -4.07 31.02
C ASP A 62 10.47 -4.76 31.27
N GLN A 63 9.71 -4.27 32.25
CA GLN A 63 8.39 -4.82 32.55
C GLN A 63 7.34 -4.26 31.60
N VAL A 64 6.48 -5.16 31.08
CA VAL A 64 5.36 -4.83 30.22
C VAL A 64 4.08 -5.38 30.83
N ARG A 65 3.05 -4.53 30.88
CA ARG A 65 1.69 -4.93 31.23
C ARG A 65 0.75 -4.62 30.10
N ILE A 66 0.03 -5.63 29.63
CA ILE A 66 -0.97 -5.53 28.58
C ILE A 66 -2.33 -5.89 29.18
N ASN A 67 -3.31 -4.99 29.09
CA ASN A 67 -4.71 -5.34 29.26
C ASN A 67 -5.33 -5.46 27.87
N ALA A 68 -6.07 -6.53 27.62
CA ALA A 68 -6.77 -6.73 26.34
C ALA A 68 -8.17 -7.26 26.62
N GLN A 69 -9.15 -6.78 25.86
CA GLN A 69 -10.54 -7.20 25.97
C GLN A 69 -11.20 -7.22 24.59
N LEU A 70 -11.96 -8.28 24.31
CA LEU A 70 -12.76 -8.44 23.12
C LEU A 70 -14.23 -8.23 23.48
N ILE A 71 -14.88 -7.30 22.80
CA ILE A 71 -16.25 -6.87 23.09
C ILE A 71 -17.13 -7.20 21.90
N ASP A 72 -18.26 -7.85 22.12
CA ASP A 72 -19.35 -7.92 21.13
C ASP A 72 -20.11 -6.59 21.17
N ALA A 73 -19.92 -5.78 20.14
CA ALA A 73 -20.50 -4.44 20.08
C ALA A 73 -22.02 -4.43 19.93
N THR A 74 -22.65 -5.54 19.52
CA THR A 74 -24.10 -5.65 19.40
C THR A 74 -24.77 -5.75 20.77
N THR A 75 -24.11 -6.39 21.73
CA THR A 75 -24.60 -6.59 23.09
C THR A 75 -23.92 -5.69 24.13
N GLY A 76 -22.72 -5.20 23.81
CA GLY A 76 -21.85 -4.49 24.73
C GLY A 76 -21.15 -5.39 25.75
N HIS A 77 -21.31 -6.72 25.64
CA HIS A 77 -20.71 -7.68 26.57
C HIS A 77 -19.27 -7.99 26.20
N HIS A 78 -18.43 -8.15 27.22
CA HIS A 78 -17.07 -8.65 27.06
C HIS A 78 -17.13 -10.16 26.74
N VAL A 79 -16.70 -10.54 25.53
CA VAL A 79 -16.52 -11.93 25.16
C VAL A 79 -15.33 -12.51 25.92
N TRP A 80 -14.32 -11.67 26.14
CA TRP A 80 -13.09 -12.00 26.84
C TRP A 80 -12.41 -10.72 27.34
N ALA A 81 -11.77 -10.77 28.51
CA ALA A 81 -10.94 -9.72 29.06
C ALA A 81 -9.86 -10.32 29.97
N GLU A 82 -8.60 -10.04 29.69
CA GLU A 82 -7.46 -10.54 30.46
C GLU A 82 -6.33 -9.50 30.57
N ARG A 83 -5.51 -9.70 31.61
CA ARG A 83 -4.28 -8.94 31.85
C ARG A 83 -3.08 -9.87 31.70
N TYR A 84 -2.09 -9.39 30.97
CA TYR A 84 -0.82 -10.07 30.76
C TYR A 84 0.29 -9.22 31.36
N ASP A 85 1.09 -9.80 32.24
CA ASP A 85 2.31 -9.23 32.79
C ASP A 85 3.51 -10.02 32.27
N GLY A 86 4.58 -9.34 31.86
CA GLY A 86 5.80 -9.97 31.31
C GLY A 86 6.95 -9.00 31.21
N VAL A 87 8.02 -9.47 30.59
CA VAL A 87 9.22 -8.68 30.26
C VAL A 87 9.33 -8.51 28.76
N MET A 88 10.07 -7.47 28.34
CA MET A 88 10.25 -7.13 26.91
C MET A 88 10.77 -8.33 26.09
N ASP A 89 11.69 -9.12 26.64
CA ASP A 89 12.24 -10.30 25.96
C ASP A 89 11.17 -11.34 25.62
N ASN A 90 10.03 -11.31 26.31
CA ASN A 90 8.90 -12.23 26.10
C ASN A 90 7.73 -11.59 25.34
N ILE A 91 7.92 -10.41 24.75
CA ILE A 91 6.83 -9.65 24.13
C ILE A 91 6.10 -10.42 23.02
N PHE A 92 6.85 -11.12 22.17
CA PHE A 92 6.28 -11.96 21.11
C PHE A 92 5.42 -13.10 21.65
N ASN A 93 5.82 -13.71 22.79
CA ASN A 93 5.01 -14.74 23.43
C ASN A 93 3.71 -14.18 24.02
N LEU A 94 3.70 -12.89 24.42
CA LEU A 94 2.49 -12.21 24.87
C LEU A 94 1.55 -11.92 23.69
N GLN A 95 2.09 -11.50 22.53
CA GLN A 95 1.32 -11.34 21.30
C GLN A 95 0.67 -12.65 20.86
N ASP A 96 1.44 -13.73 20.79
CA ASP A 96 0.94 -15.07 20.41
C ASP A 96 -0.21 -15.53 21.34
N LYS A 97 -0.10 -15.27 22.65
CA LYS A 97 -1.16 -15.59 23.60
C LYS A 97 -2.43 -14.78 23.35
N ILE A 98 -2.32 -13.48 23.07
CA ILE A 98 -3.46 -12.62 22.78
C ILE A 98 -4.15 -13.06 21.49
N THR A 99 -3.39 -13.29 20.41
CA THR A 99 -3.90 -13.78 19.13
C THR A 99 -4.63 -15.12 19.31
N SER A 100 -4.02 -16.07 20.01
CA SER A 100 -4.63 -17.39 20.31
C SER A 100 -5.94 -17.25 21.11
N LYS A 101 -6.02 -16.32 22.04
CA LYS A 101 -7.25 -16.06 22.82
C LYS A 101 -8.36 -15.46 21.97
N ILE A 102 -8.04 -14.52 21.07
CA ILE A 102 -9.02 -13.95 20.14
C ILE A 102 -9.58 -15.06 19.22
N VAL A 103 -8.72 -15.88 18.63
CA VAL A 103 -9.12 -17.01 17.77
C VAL A 103 -10.05 -17.97 18.52
N SER A 104 -9.68 -18.32 19.75
CA SER A 104 -10.48 -19.23 20.59
C SER A 104 -11.81 -18.61 20.99
N ALA A 105 -11.82 -17.32 21.38
CA ALA A 105 -13.01 -16.60 21.79
C ALA A 105 -14.03 -16.43 20.64
N LEU A 106 -13.54 -16.31 19.42
CA LEU A 106 -14.36 -16.24 18.20
C LEU A 106 -14.72 -17.62 17.63
N ALA A 107 -14.30 -18.70 18.28
CA ALA A 107 -14.51 -20.10 17.86
C ALA A 107 -14.08 -20.37 16.40
N LEU A 108 -12.99 -19.74 15.97
CA LEU A 108 -12.47 -19.88 14.61
C LEU A 108 -11.72 -21.19 14.43
N LYS A 109 -11.97 -21.85 13.31
CA LYS A 109 -11.22 -23.03 12.88
C LYS A 109 -10.16 -22.59 11.88
N LEU A 110 -8.92 -22.55 12.31
CA LEU A 110 -7.78 -22.24 11.44
C LEU A 110 -7.40 -23.44 10.60
N THR A 111 -7.07 -23.21 9.34
CA THR A 111 -6.39 -24.20 8.50
C THR A 111 -4.96 -24.44 9.01
N ILE A 112 -4.34 -25.53 8.58
CA ILE A 112 -2.94 -25.84 8.95
C ILE A 112 -2.01 -24.69 8.50
N ALA A 113 -2.20 -24.18 7.30
CA ALA A 113 -1.43 -23.06 6.77
C ALA A 113 -1.60 -21.78 7.62
N GLU A 114 -2.82 -21.43 8.02
CA GLU A 114 -3.08 -20.28 8.89
C GLU A 114 -2.46 -20.47 10.28
N GLN A 115 -2.47 -21.69 10.82
CA GLN A 115 -1.80 -21.99 12.10
C GLN A 115 -0.28 -21.81 12.02
N GLU A 116 0.33 -22.19 10.90
CA GLU A 116 1.76 -22.00 10.67
C GLU A 116 2.09 -20.50 10.46
N LEU A 117 1.30 -19.80 9.67
CA LEU A 117 1.47 -18.37 9.40
C LEU A 117 1.34 -17.51 10.66
N THR A 118 0.35 -17.79 11.52
CA THR A 118 0.15 -17.04 12.78
C THR A 118 1.24 -17.32 13.82
N LYS A 119 1.91 -18.48 13.76
CA LYS A 119 3.04 -18.82 14.63
C LYS A 119 4.39 -18.35 14.06
N SER A 120 4.44 -18.01 12.79
CA SER A 120 5.66 -17.60 12.11
C SER A 120 6.06 -16.20 12.57
N LYS A 121 7.16 -16.10 13.30
CA LYS A 121 7.78 -14.83 13.68
C LYS A 121 8.66 -14.30 12.56
N GLU A 122 8.56 -13.01 12.31
CA GLU A 122 9.39 -12.35 11.30
C GLU A 122 10.82 -12.12 11.80
N THR A 123 10.95 -11.87 13.11
CA THR A 123 12.22 -11.76 13.84
C THR A 123 12.04 -12.20 15.30
N ASP A 124 13.07 -12.80 15.90
CA ASP A 124 13.14 -13.07 17.35
C ASP A 124 13.94 -11.97 18.09
N ASN A 125 14.52 -11.02 17.35
CA ASN A 125 15.33 -9.95 17.93
C ASN A 125 14.45 -8.73 18.26
N VAL A 126 14.22 -8.49 19.56
CA VAL A 126 13.38 -7.41 20.07
C VAL A 126 13.92 -6.03 19.69
N GLU A 127 15.26 -5.85 19.64
CA GLU A 127 15.86 -4.57 19.24
C GLU A 127 15.71 -4.31 17.74
N ALA A 128 15.80 -5.35 16.91
CA ALA A 128 15.54 -5.27 15.47
C ALA A 128 14.08 -4.88 15.21
N PHE A 129 13.17 -5.51 15.95
CA PHE A 129 11.75 -5.20 15.90
C PHE A 129 11.45 -3.75 16.32
N ASP A 130 12.01 -3.27 17.43
CA ASP A 130 11.86 -1.90 17.90
C ASP A 130 12.40 -0.88 16.88
N ALA A 131 13.56 -1.15 16.29
CA ALA A 131 14.13 -0.31 15.23
C ALA A 131 13.22 -0.27 13.99
N PHE A 132 12.66 -1.41 13.60
CA PHE A 132 11.70 -1.49 12.49
C PHE A 132 10.45 -0.66 12.77
N LEU A 133 9.80 -0.79 13.94
CA LEU A 133 8.59 -0.04 14.30
C LEU A 133 8.83 1.48 14.26
N LYS A 134 9.97 1.94 14.78
CA LYS A 134 10.36 3.36 14.69
C LYS A 134 10.54 3.80 13.24
N GLY A 135 11.20 2.97 12.43
CA GLY A 135 11.38 3.23 11.00
C GLY A 135 10.05 3.31 10.26
N TRP A 136 9.14 2.38 10.54
CA TRP A 136 7.81 2.35 9.93
C TRP A 136 6.96 3.57 10.28
N LYS A 137 6.99 4.03 11.53
CA LYS A 137 6.35 5.28 11.96
C LYS A 137 6.86 6.50 11.18
N HIS A 138 8.16 6.58 10.91
CA HIS A 138 8.75 7.63 10.08
C HIS A 138 8.34 7.50 8.62
N TYR A 139 8.40 6.29 8.05
CA TYR A 139 7.99 6.04 6.67
C TYR A 139 6.56 6.53 6.37
N GLN A 140 5.62 6.31 7.29
CA GLN A 140 4.21 6.68 7.14
C GLN A 140 3.96 8.19 7.07
N ARG A 141 4.86 9.03 7.54
CA ARG A 141 4.72 10.50 7.48
C ARG A 141 5.01 11.08 6.11
N PHE A 142 5.68 10.35 5.27
CA PHE A 142 5.96 10.68 3.87
C PHE A 142 6.66 12.05 3.67
N THR A 143 7.48 12.51 4.61
CA THR A 143 8.36 13.67 4.43
C THR A 143 9.78 13.23 4.07
N PRO A 144 10.60 14.05 3.39
CA PRO A 144 11.97 13.66 3.03
C PRO A 144 12.84 13.37 4.27
N GLU A 145 12.73 14.17 5.32
CA GLU A 145 13.47 13.95 6.57
C GLU A 145 13.03 12.67 7.29
N ASP A 146 11.74 12.38 7.29
CA ASP A 146 11.22 11.14 7.87
C ASP A 146 11.64 9.91 7.05
N PHE A 147 11.71 10.01 5.72
CA PHE A 147 12.25 8.94 4.88
C PHE A 147 13.74 8.67 5.16
N SER A 148 14.56 9.73 5.34
CA SER A 148 15.96 9.57 5.73
C SER A 148 16.10 8.82 7.07
N ARG A 149 15.28 9.16 8.05
CA ARG A 149 15.22 8.47 9.35
C ARG A 149 14.73 7.03 9.22
N ALA A 150 13.70 6.80 8.41
CA ALA A 150 13.17 5.46 8.15
C ALA A 150 14.24 4.54 7.53
N ILE A 151 14.97 5.03 6.51
CA ILE A 151 16.08 4.29 5.88
C ILE A 151 17.14 3.90 6.93
N SER A 152 17.54 4.82 7.80
CA SER A 152 18.53 4.56 8.83
C SER A 152 18.06 3.52 9.85
N LEU A 153 16.80 3.59 10.25
CA LEU A 153 16.20 2.68 11.22
C LEU A 153 15.95 1.27 10.64
N PHE A 154 15.52 1.17 9.38
CA PHE A 154 15.39 -0.12 8.71
C PHE A 154 16.75 -0.80 8.49
N LYS A 155 17.80 -0.03 8.15
CA LYS A 155 19.17 -0.56 8.09
C LYS A 155 19.63 -1.08 9.44
N ARG A 156 19.37 -0.32 10.54
CA ARG A 156 19.66 -0.78 11.88
C ARG A 156 18.91 -2.07 12.23
N ALA A 157 17.65 -2.22 11.85
CA ALA A 157 16.90 -3.46 12.07
C ALA A 157 17.56 -4.65 11.35
N ILE A 158 18.08 -4.45 10.14
CA ILE A 158 18.82 -5.45 9.36
C ILE A 158 20.17 -5.78 9.99
N ASP A 159 20.90 -4.78 10.49
CA ASP A 159 22.18 -4.99 11.17
C ASP A 159 22.01 -5.83 12.44
N LEU A 160 20.89 -5.67 13.16
CA LEU A 160 20.54 -6.43 14.35
C LEU A 160 20.01 -7.83 14.05
N ASP A 161 19.25 -7.98 12.96
CA ASP A 161 18.79 -9.27 12.44
C ASP A 161 18.89 -9.33 10.90
N PRO A 162 19.97 -9.89 10.36
CA PRO A 162 20.18 -10.01 8.91
C PRO A 162 19.14 -10.90 8.19
N ASN A 163 18.30 -11.61 8.92
CA ASN A 163 17.23 -12.45 8.36
C ASN A 163 15.84 -11.77 8.43
N TYR A 164 15.77 -10.52 8.88
CA TYR A 164 14.49 -9.81 9.01
C TYR A 164 13.94 -9.35 7.64
N GLY A 165 13.22 -10.27 6.96
CA GLY A 165 12.69 -10.07 5.59
C GLY A 165 11.83 -8.81 5.43
N ARG A 166 10.97 -8.51 6.44
CA ARG A 166 10.12 -7.31 6.44
C ARG A 166 10.91 -6.01 6.42
N ALA A 167 12.04 -5.93 7.13
CA ALA A 167 12.89 -4.74 7.13
C ALA A 167 13.56 -4.51 5.76
N TYR A 168 13.98 -5.58 5.08
CA TYR A 168 14.44 -5.49 3.69
C TYR A 168 13.33 -5.04 2.73
N ALA A 169 12.13 -5.58 2.87
CA ALA A 169 10.98 -5.20 2.04
C ALA A 169 10.62 -3.71 2.24
N ALA A 170 10.64 -3.24 3.49
CA ALA A 170 10.39 -1.83 3.81
C ALA A 170 11.45 -0.90 3.20
N LEU A 171 12.74 -1.28 3.20
CA LEU A 171 13.79 -0.54 2.49
C LEU A 171 13.57 -0.54 0.98
N ALA A 172 13.26 -1.68 0.38
CA ALA A 172 12.97 -1.76 -1.05
C ALA A 172 11.82 -0.82 -1.43
N LEU A 173 10.74 -0.83 -0.65
CA LEU A 173 9.59 0.05 -0.83
C LEU A 173 9.97 1.53 -0.66
N THR A 174 10.76 1.87 0.37
CA THR A 174 11.18 3.25 0.64
C THR A 174 12.01 3.82 -0.51
N PHE A 175 12.99 3.07 -0.99
CA PHE A 175 13.78 3.50 -2.16
C PHE A 175 12.94 3.58 -3.43
N TRP A 176 12.01 2.66 -3.63
CA TRP A 176 11.10 2.69 -4.77
C TRP A 176 10.19 3.92 -4.74
N MET A 177 9.55 4.20 -3.62
CA MET A 177 8.66 5.36 -3.47
C MET A 177 9.39 6.69 -3.70
N GLY A 178 10.67 6.77 -3.34
CA GLY A 178 11.54 7.91 -3.65
C GLY A 178 11.75 8.16 -5.14
N THR A 179 11.57 7.15 -6.02
CA THR A 179 11.76 7.31 -7.47
C THR A 179 10.78 8.29 -8.10
N GLY A 180 9.58 8.37 -7.55
CA GLY A 180 8.50 9.25 -8.03
C GLY A 180 8.59 10.70 -7.53
N GLN A 181 9.57 11.00 -6.67
CA GLN A 181 9.72 12.33 -6.05
C GLN A 181 10.69 13.23 -6.83
N GLY A 182 10.50 14.55 -6.69
CA GLY A 182 11.40 15.55 -7.26
C GLY A 182 12.84 15.48 -6.70
N GLU A 183 13.80 16.08 -7.39
CA GLU A 183 15.22 16.01 -7.03
C GLU A 183 15.51 16.57 -5.63
N GLU A 184 14.94 17.72 -5.29
CA GLU A 184 15.10 18.36 -3.97
C GLU A 184 14.62 17.43 -2.85
N TRP A 185 13.43 16.82 -3.04
CA TRP A 185 12.87 15.88 -2.08
C TRP A 185 13.79 14.67 -1.88
N ARG A 186 14.28 14.08 -2.98
CA ARG A 186 15.18 12.92 -2.93
C ARG A 186 16.49 13.26 -2.21
N THR A 187 17.07 14.42 -2.52
CA THR A 187 18.32 14.88 -1.88
C THR A 187 18.15 14.99 -0.38
N ARG A 188 17.05 15.60 0.10
CA ARG A 188 16.74 15.72 1.53
C ARG A 188 16.45 14.36 2.18
N ALA A 189 15.86 13.43 1.44
CA ALA A 189 15.66 12.07 1.90
C ALA A 189 16.93 11.19 1.89
N GLY A 190 18.05 11.69 1.34
CA GLY A 190 19.29 10.92 1.20
C GLY A 190 19.20 9.83 0.10
N ILE A 191 18.31 10.01 -0.89
CA ILE A 191 18.08 9.07 -1.97
C ILE A 191 18.74 9.61 -3.24
N LEU A 192 19.90 9.06 -3.62
CA LEU A 192 20.65 9.47 -4.81
C LEU A 192 19.97 8.94 -6.09
N LEU A 193 19.86 9.81 -7.11
CA LEU A 193 19.16 9.51 -8.37
C LEU A 193 19.72 8.28 -9.10
N GLU A 194 21.02 8.12 -9.13
CA GLU A 194 21.68 7.07 -9.91
C GLU A 194 21.57 5.67 -9.30
N SER A 195 21.30 5.56 -8.01
CA SER A 195 21.38 4.29 -7.29
C SER A 195 20.06 3.81 -6.67
N HIS A 196 19.03 4.66 -6.60
CA HIS A 196 17.80 4.30 -5.85
C HIS A 196 17.08 3.07 -6.40
N ARG A 197 17.00 2.91 -7.74
CA ARG A 197 16.39 1.71 -8.36
C ARG A 197 17.24 0.45 -8.13
N LEU A 198 18.56 0.60 -8.12
CA LEU A 198 19.47 -0.49 -7.82
C LEU A 198 19.33 -0.92 -6.36
N TRP A 199 19.27 0.02 -5.42
CA TRP A 199 19.04 -0.28 -4.01
C TRP A 199 17.66 -0.90 -3.77
N ALA A 200 16.61 -0.37 -4.39
CA ALA A 200 15.28 -0.96 -4.28
C ALA A 200 15.28 -2.42 -4.76
N ARG A 201 15.94 -2.71 -5.91
CA ARG A 201 16.09 -4.09 -6.42
C ARG A 201 16.93 -4.96 -5.48
N HIS A 202 18.07 -4.45 -5.01
CA HIS A 202 18.94 -5.19 -4.10
C HIS A 202 18.19 -5.59 -2.83
N TYR A 203 17.53 -4.64 -2.16
CA TYR A 203 16.77 -4.93 -0.95
C TYR A 203 15.57 -5.84 -1.20
N LEU A 204 14.91 -5.74 -2.35
CA LEU A 204 13.87 -6.71 -2.72
C LEU A 204 14.45 -8.13 -2.87
N GLN A 205 15.60 -8.31 -3.51
CA GLN A 205 16.25 -9.62 -3.63
C GLN A 205 16.58 -10.20 -2.25
N MET A 206 17.01 -9.37 -1.31
CA MET A 206 17.26 -9.81 0.07
C MET A 206 15.95 -10.16 0.79
N ALA A 207 14.90 -9.35 0.65
CA ALA A 207 13.58 -9.63 1.22
C ALA A 207 13.00 -10.96 0.73
N MET A 208 13.23 -11.31 -0.55
CA MET A 208 12.73 -12.55 -1.15
C MET A 208 13.43 -13.82 -0.67
N LYS A 209 14.46 -13.73 0.17
CA LYS A 209 15.05 -14.89 0.85
C LYS A 209 14.16 -15.38 2.01
N LYS A 210 13.43 -14.48 2.66
CA LYS A 210 12.40 -14.75 3.66
C LYS A 210 11.20 -13.87 3.36
N PRO A 211 10.39 -14.22 2.34
CA PRO A 211 9.41 -13.31 1.78
C PRO A 211 8.24 -13.09 2.75
N THR A 212 7.78 -11.83 2.78
CA THR A 212 6.59 -11.37 3.48
C THR A 212 5.56 -10.87 2.47
N SER A 213 4.33 -10.57 2.89
CA SER A 213 3.33 -9.97 1.98
C SER A 213 3.85 -8.68 1.36
N VAL A 214 4.53 -7.83 2.14
CA VAL A 214 5.15 -6.58 1.66
C VAL A 214 6.20 -6.87 0.59
N ALA A 215 7.03 -7.92 0.74
CA ALA A 215 8.02 -8.30 -0.28
C ALA A 215 7.34 -8.67 -1.61
N HIS A 216 6.26 -9.42 -1.57
CA HIS A 216 5.47 -9.79 -2.75
C HIS A 216 4.74 -8.59 -3.37
N GLN A 217 4.22 -7.66 -2.56
CA GLN A 217 3.63 -6.39 -3.06
C GLN A 217 4.66 -5.58 -3.85
N VAL A 218 5.88 -5.43 -3.31
CA VAL A 218 6.97 -4.74 -4.00
C VAL A 218 7.38 -5.48 -5.27
N ALA A 219 7.46 -6.81 -5.22
CA ALA A 219 7.76 -7.64 -6.40
C ALA A 219 6.69 -7.46 -7.49
N SER A 220 5.40 -7.44 -7.14
CA SER A 220 4.30 -7.15 -8.06
C SER A 220 4.47 -5.78 -8.72
N LEU A 221 4.75 -4.75 -7.93
CA LEU A 221 4.98 -3.40 -8.43
C LEU A 221 6.16 -3.36 -9.42
N PHE A 222 7.29 -4.01 -9.12
CA PHE A 222 8.43 -4.12 -10.02
C PHE A 222 8.08 -4.85 -11.32
N ALA A 223 7.30 -5.93 -11.24
CA ALA A 223 6.83 -6.67 -12.40
C ALA A 223 5.95 -5.79 -13.31
N LEU A 224 5.04 -4.98 -12.74
CA LEU A 224 4.21 -4.03 -13.50
C LEU A 224 5.06 -3.04 -14.28
N TYR A 225 6.05 -2.40 -13.65
CA TYR A 225 6.92 -1.45 -14.33
C TYR A 225 7.79 -2.07 -15.41
N ARG A 226 7.98 -3.41 -15.37
CA ARG A 226 8.61 -4.19 -16.45
C ARG A 226 7.60 -4.72 -17.47
N ARG A 227 6.34 -4.35 -17.38
CA ARG A 227 5.22 -4.84 -18.19
C ARG A 227 5.07 -6.37 -18.13
N GLN A 228 5.48 -6.99 -17.04
CA GLN A 228 5.35 -8.42 -16.74
C GLN A 228 4.05 -8.66 -15.99
N HIS A 229 2.91 -8.43 -16.63
CA HIS A 229 1.60 -8.39 -15.99
C HIS A 229 1.21 -9.68 -15.28
N GLU A 230 1.47 -10.84 -15.90
CA GLU A 230 1.15 -12.15 -15.30
C GLU A 230 2.02 -12.41 -14.05
N SER A 231 3.30 -12.00 -14.09
CA SER A 231 4.16 -12.06 -12.91
C SER A 231 3.67 -11.13 -11.79
N ALA A 232 3.17 -9.93 -12.13
CA ALA A 232 2.61 -9.02 -11.15
C ALA A 232 1.37 -9.60 -10.45
N ILE A 233 0.48 -10.25 -11.22
CA ILE A 233 -0.69 -10.95 -10.68
C ILE A 233 -0.24 -12.08 -9.74
N ALA A 234 0.69 -12.95 -10.19
CA ALA A 234 1.19 -14.05 -9.40
C ALA A 234 1.85 -13.60 -8.07
N GLU A 235 2.61 -12.49 -8.09
CA GLU A 235 3.18 -11.94 -6.86
C GLU A 235 2.09 -11.35 -5.94
N SER A 236 1.06 -10.70 -6.49
CA SER A 236 -0.08 -10.21 -5.70
C SER A 236 -0.90 -11.36 -5.09
N GLU A 237 -1.06 -12.48 -5.79
CA GLU A 237 -1.70 -13.69 -5.25
C GLU A 237 -0.94 -14.24 -4.04
N LYS A 238 0.40 -14.28 -4.12
CA LYS A 238 1.24 -14.69 -2.99
C LYS A 238 1.11 -13.74 -1.80
N ALA A 239 1.09 -12.42 -2.05
CA ALA A 239 0.85 -11.43 -0.99
C ALA A 239 -0.49 -11.69 -0.28
N LEU A 240 -1.57 -11.88 -1.04
CA LEU A 240 -2.90 -12.19 -0.51
C LEU A 240 -2.98 -13.55 0.20
N SER A 241 -2.19 -14.55 -0.24
CA SER A 241 -2.14 -15.85 0.42
C SER A 241 -1.49 -15.79 1.81
N LEU A 242 -0.56 -14.84 2.02
CA LEU A 242 0.09 -14.60 3.30
C LEU A 242 -0.78 -13.74 4.22
N GLU A 243 -1.41 -12.70 3.68
CA GLU A 243 -2.24 -11.75 4.43
C GLU A 243 -3.54 -11.45 3.67
N PRO A 244 -4.57 -12.30 3.80
CA PRO A 244 -5.85 -12.16 3.06
C PRO A 244 -6.66 -10.90 3.39
N ASN A 245 -6.37 -10.24 4.51
CA ASN A 245 -7.03 -9.01 4.94
C ASN A 245 -6.12 -7.77 4.84
N ASP A 246 -4.98 -7.87 4.14
CA ASP A 246 -4.14 -6.71 3.91
C ASP A 246 -4.64 -5.87 2.73
N ILE A 247 -4.90 -4.59 2.98
CA ILE A 247 -5.41 -3.63 2.00
C ILE A 247 -4.44 -3.47 0.84
N THR A 248 -3.16 -3.35 1.13
CA THR A 248 -2.13 -3.08 0.13
C THR A 248 -2.00 -4.25 -0.84
N SER A 249 -2.15 -5.49 -0.33
CA SER A 249 -2.22 -6.70 -1.16
C SER A 249 -3.44 -6.71 -2.08
N HIS A 250 -4.61 -6.28 -1.58
CA HIS A 250 -5.80 -6.15 -2.40
C HIS A 250 -5.65 -5.06 -3.47
N LEU A 251 -5.04 -3.91 -3.14
CA LEU A 251 -4.77 -2.85 -4.12
C LEU A 251 -3.69 -3.24 -5.12
N ALA A 252 -2.66 -3.98 -4.70
CA ALA A 252 -1.65 -4.54 -5.60
C ALA A 252 -2.28 -5.48 -6.63
N MET A 253 -3.16 -6.40 -6.18
CA MET A 253 -3.92 -7.27 -7.09
C MET A 253 -4.83 -6.47 -8.01
N GLY A 254 -5.58 -5.50 -7.48
CA GLY A 254 -6.45 -4.62 -8.27
C GLY A 254 -5.68 -3.89 -9.36
N SER A 255 -4.54 -3.28 -9.03
CA SER A 255 -3.70 -2.57 -10.00
C SER A 255 -3.09 -3.52 -11.04
N ALA A 256 -2.60 -4.70 -10.62
CA ALA A 256 -2.06 -5.70 -11.52
C ALA A 256 -3.11 -6.15 -12.55
N LEU A 257 -4.34 -6.40 -12.12
CA LEU A 257 -5.46 -6.77 -12.99
C LEU A 257 -5.87 -5.65 -13.94
N ILE A 258 -5.95 -4.39 -13.47
CA ILE A 258 -6.25 -3.23 -14.32
C ILE A 258 -5.24 -3.16 -15.47
N TYR A 259 -3.96 -3.15 -15.14
CA TYR A 259 -2.91 -3.03 -16.14
C TYR A 259 -2.76 -4.26 -17.03
N ALA A 260 -3.18 -5.45 -16.54
CA ALA A 260 -3.25 -6.67 -17.35
C ALA A 260 -4.45 -6.71 -18.33
N GLY A 261 -5.35 -5.69 -18.33
CA GLY A 261 -6.54 -5.65 -19.16
C GLY A 261 -7.73 -6.45 -18.59
N ARG A 262 -7.77 -6.64 -17.27
CA ARG A 262 -8.83 -7.36 -16.52
C ARG A 262 -9.52 -6.43 -15.50
N PRO A 263 -9.99 -5.22 -15.91
CA PRO A 263 -10.48 -4.19 -14.97
C PRO A 263 -11.75 -4.61 -14.21
N GLN A 264 -12.61 -5.46 -14.81
CA GLN A 264 -13.83 -5.96 -14.15
C GLN A 264 -13.49 -6.79 -12.92
N GLU A 265 -12.50 -7.69 -13.03
CA GLU A 265 -12.04 -8.52 -11.91
C GLU A 265 -11.38 -7.67 -10.81
N ALA A 266 -10.61 -6.66 -11.20
CA ALA A 266 -9.96 -5.73 -10.28
C ALA A 266 -10.95 -5.06 -9.31
N THR A 267 -12.17 -4.74 -9.77
CA THR A 267 -13.17 -4.03 -8.94
C THR A 267 -13.52 -4.79 -7.66
N ASN A 268 -13.48 -6.12 -7.67
CA ASN A 268 -13.80 -6.93 -6.49
C ASN A 268 -12.71 -6.77 -5.40
N PHE A 269 -11.45 -6.82 -5.80
CA PHE A 269 -10.33 -6.63 -4.88
C PHE A 269 -10.29 -5.22 -4.31
N ILE A 270 -10.52 -4.21 -5.14
CA ILE A 270 -10.53 -2.81 -4.70
C ILE A 270 -11.70 -2.54 -3.75
N LYS A 271 -12.90 -3.07 -4.01
CA LYS A 271 -14.03 -2.99 -3.09
C LYS A 271 -13.74 -3.69 -1.76
N LYS A 272 -13.02 -4.82 -1.77
CA LYS A 272 -12.58 -5.47 -0.53
C LYS A 272 -11.61 -4.59 0.24
N ALA A 273 -10.67 -3.91 -0.43
CA ALA A 273 -9.80 -2.93 0.22
C ALA A 273 -10.58 -1.79 0.89
N MET A 274 -11.67 -1.30 0.27
CA MET A 274 -12.53 -0.26 0.89
C MET A 274 -13.26 -0.77 2.13
N LEU A 275 -13.66 -2.04 2.17
CA LEU A 275 -14.26 -2.64 3.37
C LEU A 275 -13.26 -2.78 4.51
N LEU A 276 -11.99 -3.06 4.18
CA LEU A 276 -10.92 -3.23 5.16
C LEU A 276 -10.43 -1.88 5.73
N ASP A 277 -10.55 -0.77 4.98
CA ASP A 277 -10.14 0.57 5.43
C ASP A 277 -11.20 1.64 5.05
N PRO A 278 -12.37 1.65 5.72
CA PRO A 278 -13.50 2.48 5.33
C PRO A 278 -13.25 3.99 5.48
N HIS A 279 -12.27 4.40 6.31
CA HIS A 279 -11.95 5.82 6.51
C HIS A 279 -10.86 6.33 5.57
N ASN A 280 -10.18 5.46 4.83
CA ASN A 280 -9.10 5.84 3.94
C ASN A 280 -9.33 5.31 2.51
N ILE A 281 -10.40 5.78 1.90
CA ILE A 281 -10.89 5.27 0.61
C ILE A 281 -10.36 6.03 -0.62
N ALA A 282 -9.51 7.05 -0.46
CA ALA A 282 -9.03 7.86 -1.58
C ALA A 282 -8.29 7.02 -2.63
N LEU A 283 -7.34 6.20 -2.20
CA LEU A 283 -6.56 5.34 -3.10
C LEU A 283 -7.41 4.22 -3.74
N PRO A 284 -8.27 3.50 -3.01
CA PRO A 284 -9.26 2.61 -3.61
C PRO A 284 -10.17 3.29 -4.66
N LEU A 285 -10.69 4.49 -4.38
CA LEU A 285 -11.52 5.24 -5.33
C LEU A 285 -10.75 5.58 -6.61
N TYR A 286 -9.48 5.96 -6.49
CA TYR A 286 -8.60 6.17 -7.64
C TYR A 286 -8.48 4.92 -8.52
N TYR A 287 -8.17 3.75 -7.93
CA TYR A 287 -8.06 2.53 -8.71
C TYR A 287 -9.40 2.08 -9.31
N LEU A 288 -10.54 2.28 -8.61
CA LEU A 288 -11.85 2.05 -9.20
C LEU A 288 -12.09 2.98 -10.40
N GLY A 289 -11.76 4.27 -10.28
CA GLY A 289 -11.87 5.22 -11.37
C GLY A 289 -10.99 4.83 -12.56
N LEU A 290 -9.76 4.38 -12.32
CA LEU A 290 -8.87 3.87 -13.38
C LEU A 290 -9.45 2.60 -14.04
N ALA A 291 -10.02 1.68 -13.25
CA ALA A 291 -10.69 0.50 -13.79
C ALA A 291 -11.89 0.88 -14.68
N HIS A 292 -12.72 1.86 -14.25
CA HIS A 292 -13.85 2.34 -15.05
C HIS A 292 -13.39 3.05 -16.33
N PHE A 293 -12.29 3.82 -16.28
CA PHE A 293 -11.67 4.37 -17.49
C PHE A 293 -11.27 3.27 -18.47
N CYS A 294 -10.62 2.22 -17.99
CA CYS A 294 -10.22 1.07 -18.84
C CYS A 294 -11.43 0.37 -19.47
N MET A 295 -12.56 0.33 -18.77
CA MET A 295 -13.83 -0.22 -19.28
C MET A 295 -14.59 0.72 -20.23
N GLY A 296 -14.11 1.95 -20.46
CA GLY A 296 -14.81 2.97 -21.26
C GLY A 296 -15.98 3.65 -20.55
N LYS A 297 -16.14 3.46 -19.25
CA LYS A 297 -17.17 4.08 -18.41
C LYS A 297 -16.67 5.43 -17.89
N LEU A 298 -16.64 6.43 -18.79
CA LEU A 298 -15.91 7.67 -18.53
C LEU A 298 -16.58 8.56 -17.45
N ASP A 299 -17.92 8.61 -17.40
CA ASP A 299 -18.64 9.41 -16.38
C ASP A 299 -18.39 8.85 -14.97
N GLU A 300 -18.46 7.53 -14.82
CA GLU A 300 -18.16 6.86 -13.54
C GLU A 300 -16.68 7.02 -13.17
N ALA A 301 -15.78 6.96 -14.17
CA ALA A 301 -14.36 7.18 -13.95
C ALA A 301 -14.08 8.59 -13.42
N ALA A 302 -14.73 9.62 -13.99
CA ALA A 302 -14.64 10.99 -13.53
C ALA A 302 -15.16 11.12 -12.09
N SER A 303 -16.39 10.71 -11.82
CA SER A 303 -17.02 10.79 -10.49
C SER A 303 -16.18 10.10 -9.38
N LEU A 304 -15.63 8.92 -9.66
CA LEU A 304 -14.81 8.19 -8.70
C LEU A 304 -13.50 8.93 -8.39
N ASN A 305 -12.83 9.49 -9.40
CA ASN A 305 -11.58 10.23 -9.22
C ASN A 305 -11.78 11.60 -8.58
N GLU A 306 -12.88 12.30 -8.85
CA GLU A 306 -13.28 13.53 -8.13
C GLU A 306 -13.46 13.25 -6.64
N ARG A 307 -14.18 12.18 -6.30
CA ARG A 307 -14.34 11.73 -4.91
C ARG A 307 -12.99 11.36 -4.27
N ALA A 308 -12.09 10.71 -5.01
CA ALA A 308 -10.74 10.41 -4.51
C ALA A 308 -10.00 11.71 -4.13
N LEU A 309 -10.07 12.77 -4.97
CA LEU A 309 -9.47 14.08 -4.68
C LEU A 309 -10.17 14.83 -3.54
N THR A 310 -11.48 14.60 -3.33
CA THR A 310 -12.20 15.17 -2.17
C THR A 310 -11.68 14.57 -0.86
N HIS A 311 -11.39 13.27 -0.84
CA HIS A 311 -10.82 12.59 0.34
C HIS A 311 -9.33 12.88 0.54
N ASN A 312 -8.57 13.00 -0.55
CA ASN A 312 -7.14 13.34 -0.51
C ASN A 312 -6.77 14.23 -1.71
N PRO A 313 -6.76 15.57 -1.53
CA PRO A 313 -6.44 16.52 -2.60
C PRO A 313 -5.01 16.43 -3.14
N GLU A 314 -4.08 15.84 -2.35
CA GLU A 314 -2.67 15.71 -2.73
C GLU A 314 -2.38 14.42 -3.52
N LEU A 315 -3.38 13.56 -3.70
CA LEU A 315 -3.19 12.32 -4.45
C LEU A 315 -3.09 12.60 -5.95
N MET A 316 -1.92 12.39 -6.54
CA MET A 316 -1.64 12.78 -7.94
C MET A 316 -2.33 11.89 -8.97
N GLY A 317 -2.48 10.60 -8.69
CA GLY A 317 -3.06 9.62 -9.61
C GLY A 317 -4.44 10.01 -10.15
N PRO A 318 -5.41 10.39 -9.29
CA PRO A 318 -6.73 10.80 -9.74
C PRO A 318 -6.73 12.00 -10.69
N ALA A 319 -5.84 12.99 -10.47
CA ALA A 319 -5.75 14.17 -11.31
C ALA A 319 -5.32 13.82 -12.74
N ILE A 320 -4.38 12.88 -12.90
CA ILE A 320 -3.96 12.40 -14.23
C ILE A 320 -5.10 11.65 -14.92
N VAL A 321 -5.79 10.76 -14.20
CA VAL A 321 -6.90 9.99 -14.77
C VAL A 321 -8.04 10.92 -15.15
N LEU A 322 -8.33 11.94 -14.32
CA LEU A 322 -9.34 12.96 -14.64
C LEU A 322 -8.97 13.79 -15.87
N ALA A 323 -7.71 14.22 -16.01
CA ALA A 323 -7.25 14.93 -17.20
C ALA A 323 -7.51 14.12 -18.48
N ALA A 324 -7.12 12.83 -18.48
CA ALA A 324 -7.40 11.94 -19.60
C ALA A 324 -8.88 11.70 -19.83
N THR A 325 -9.68 11.57 -18.74
CA THR A 325 -11.12 11.28 -18.80
C THR A 325 -11.90 12.49 -19.32
N TYR A 326 -11.67 13.68 -18.78
CA TYR A 326 -12.36 14.91 -19.21
C TYR A 326 -12.09 15.25 -20.66
N ALA A 327 -10.84 15.06 -21.13
CA ALA A 327 -10.50 15.23 -22.54
C ALA A 327 -11.25 14.26 -23.46
N GLN A 328 -11.57 13.05 -23.00
CA GLN A 328 -12.34 12.07 -23.78
C GLN A 328 -13.85 12.36 -23.83
N ILE A 329 -14.37 13.13 -22.87
CA ILE A 329 -15.78 13.58 -22.85
C ILE A 329 -15.93 15.04 -23.28
N ASP A 330 -14.92 15.57 -24.00
CA ASP A 330 -14.87 16.92 -24.57
C ASP A 330 -14.99 18.07 -23.53
N ASN A 331 -14.60 17.82 -22.27
CA ASN A 331 -14.49 18.84 -21.23
C ASN A 331 -13.03 19.35 -21.14
N ASP A 332 -12.57 20.03 -22.19
CA ASP A 332 -11.16 20.38 -22.39
C ASP A 332 -10.63 21.33 -21.30
N GLN A 333 -11.47 22.24 -20.78
CA GLN A 333 -11.05 23.17 -19.72
C GLN A 333 -10.72 22.45 -18.42
N GLU A 334 -11.56 21.52 -17.99
CA GLU A 334 -11.29 20.75 -16.77
C GLU A 334 -10.16 19.75 -16.97
N ALA A 335 -10.00 19.19 -18.18
CA ALA A 335 -8.86 18.35 -18.53
C ALA A 335 -7.52 19.08 -18.32
N GLU A 336 -7.42 20.32 -18.84
CA GLU A 336 -6.25 21.18 -18.68
C GLU A 336 -6.02 21.56 -17.20
N ASN A 337 -7.08 21.89 -16.46
CA ASN A 337 -7.02 22.23 -15.04
C ASN A 337 -6.47 21.06 -14.22
N MET A 338 -6.93 19.84 -14.48
CA MET A 338 -6.45 18.63 -13.78
C MET A 338 -5.00 18.30 -14.11
N LEU A 339 -4.58 18.46 -15.37
CA LEU A 339 -3.20 18.28 -15.76
C LEU A 339 -2.29 19.31 -15.08
N LYS A 340 -2.68 20.58 -15.05
CA LYS A 340 -1.95 21.66 -14.34
C LYS A 340 -1.85 21.37 -12.83
N LYS A 341 -2.91 20.83 -12.22
CA LYS A 341 -2.91 20.43 -10.82
C LYS A 341 -1.87 19.34 -10.56
N PHE A 342 -1.79 18.35 -11.44
CA PHE A 342 -0.78 17.29 -11.38
C PHE A 342 0.64 17.85 -11.51
N LEU A 343 0.84 18.81 -12.42
CA LEU A 343 2.15 19.40 -12.72
C LEU A 343 2.58 20.48 -11.70
N LYS A 344 1.73 20.84 -10.74
CA LYS A 344 2.00 21.85 -9.73
C LYS A 344 3.15 21.41 -8.82
N GLY A 345 4.33 22.01 -9.04
CA GLY A 345 5.56 21.69 -8.33
C GLY A 345 6.64 21.01 -9.17
N GLU A 346 6.32 20.53 -10.37
CA GLU A 346 7.31 20.10 -11.35
C GLU A 346 7.79 21.32 -12.15
N ARG A 347 9.12 21.55 -12.21
CA ARG A 347 9.72 22.63 -13.02
C ARG A 347 9.59 22.38 -14.53
N PHE A 348 9.30 21.13 -14.90
CA PHE A 348 9.11 20.71 -16.28
C PHE A 348 7.82 19.89 -16.35
N ILE A 349 7.03 20.10 -17.40
CA ILE A 349 5.96 19.16 -17.76
C ILE A 349 6.67 17.87 -18.16
N PRO A 350 6.47 16.74 -17.46
CA PRO A 350 7.07 15.52 -17.88
C PRO A 350 6.56 15.18 -19.27
N ASP A 351 7.43 14.76 -20.16
CA ASP A 351 7.09 14.20 -21.45
C ASP A 351 5.99 13.15 -21.26
N ILE A 352 5.05 13.12 -22.21
CA ILE A 352 3.96 12.12 -22.23
C ILE A 352 4.51 10.69 -21.99
N GLN A 353 5.70 10.37 -22.51
CA GLN A 353 6.36 9.09 -22.31
C GLN A 353 6.67 8.85 -20.82
N ALA A 354 7.15 9.86 -20.09
CA ALA A 354 7.43 9.77 -18.66
C ALA A 354 6.14 9.56 -17.83
N ILE A 355 5.02 10.16 -18.27
CA ILE A 355 3.72 9.90 -17.67
C ILE A 355 3.28 8.48 -17.98
N MET A 356 3.32 8.05 -19.25
CA MET A 356 2.89 6.73 -19.70
C MET A 356 3.72 5.59 -19.13
N TYR A 357 4.97 5.85 -18.75
CA TYR A 357 5.80 4.87 -18.03
C TYR A 357 5.18 4.46 -16.70
N ARG A 358 4.45 5.38 -16.03
CA ARG A 358 3.76 5.13 -14.76
C ARG A 358 2.44 4.36 -14.92
N PHE A 359 1.95 4.23 -16.17
CA PHE A 359 0.69 3.56 -16.52
C PHE A 359 0.97 2.39 -17.49
N PRO A 360 1.46 1.25 -16.99
CA PRO A 360 1.94 0.14 -17.81
C PRO A 360 0.79 -0.70 -18.36
N PHE A 361 -0.17 -0.11 -19.08
CA PHE A 361 -1.28 -0.84 -19.69
C PHE A 361 -0.77 -1.91 -20.67
N LYS A 362 -1.34 -3.12 -20.58
CA LYS A 362 -1.14 -4.22 -21.54
C LYS A 362 -1.95 -3.98 -22.80
N ASP A 363 -3.16 -3.46 -22.64
CA ASP A 363 -4.08 -3.14 -23.71
C ASP A 363 -3.64 -1.85 -24.42
N PHE A 364 -3.33 -2.00 -25.72
CA PHE A 364 -2.87 -0.88 -26.52
C PHE A 364 -3.96 0.18 -26.75
N GLU A 365 -5.22 -0.24 -26.94
CA GLU A 365 -6.35 0.69 -27.19
C GLU A 365 -6.61 1.55 -25.95
N VAL A 366 -6.54 0.95 -24.75
CA VAL A 366 -6.63 1.69 -23.48
C VAL A 366 -5.44 2.64 -23.33
N SER A 367 -4.22 2.17 -23.63
CA SER A 367 -3.01 2.99 -23.55
C SER A 367 -3.06 4.20 -24.50
N ASP A 368 -3.48 3.98 -25.74
CA ASP A 368 -3.60 5.02 -26.77
C ASP A 368 -4.67 6.04 -26.42
N ARG A 369 -5.86 5.58 -25.97
CA ARG A 369 -6.94 6.43 -25.48
C ARG A 369 -6.50 7.29 -24.30
N PHE A 370 -5.78 6.71 -23.34
CA PHE A 370 -5.28 7.42 -22.15
C PHE A 370 -4.25 8.49 -22.55
N ALA A 371 -3.26 8.13 -23.38
CA ALA A 371 -2.25 9.04 -23.88
C ALA A 371 -2.86 10.16 -24.73
N GLY A 372 -3.79 9.83 -25.64
CA GLY A 372 -4.51 10.79 -26.47
C GLY A 372 -5.31 11.82 -25.65
N GLY A 373 -5.96 11.35 -24.57
CA GLY A 373 -6.64 12.24 -23.62
C GLY A 373 -5.67 13.19 -22.91
N LEU A 374 -4.52 12.71 -22.46
CA LEU A 374 -3.49 13.56 -21.83
C LEU A 374 -2.88 14.57 -22.80
N ILE A 375 -2.64 14.19 -24.07
CA ILE A 375 -2.15 15.10 -25.10
C ILE A 375 -3.21 16.20 -25.36
N LYS A 376 -4.46 15.83 -25.50
CA LYS A 376 -5.58 16.78 -25.67
C LYS A 376 -5.70 17.73 -24.46
N ALA A 377 -5.45 17.26 -23.24
CA ALA A 377 -5.39 18.07 -22.03
C ALA A 377 -4.15 19.00 -21.95
N GLY A 378 -3.20 18.89 -22.87
CA GLY A 378 -2.00 19.74 -22.94
C GLY A 378 -0.69 19.07 -22.53
N ALA A 379 -0.66 17.78 -22.26
CA ALA A 379 0.60 17.05 -22.08
C ALA A 379 1.41 17.02 -23.38
N GLY A 380 2.69 17.36 -23.32
CA GLY A 380 3.57 17.39 -24.50
C GLY A 380 3.61 18.73 -25.27
N LEU A 381 2.84 19.73 -24.87
CA LEU A 381 2.78 21.04 -25.59
C LEU A 381 3.89 22.03 -25.20
N LEU A 382 4.79 21.73 -24.30
CA LEU A 382 5.84 22.65 -23.84
C LEU A 382 7.27 22.29 -24.29
N GLY A 383 7.44 21.37 -25.19
CA GLY A 383 8.71 21.06 -25.83
C GLY A 383 8.46 20.31 -27.12
N GLU A 384 8.60 21.01 -28.26
CA GLU A 384 8.62 20.50 -29.63
C GLU A 384 7.56 19.45 -30.00
N THR A 385 6.80 19.72 -31.04
CA THR A 385 5.92 18.78 -31.75
C THR A 385 6.65 17.45 -31.98
N LEU A 386 6.51 16.52 -31.05
CA LEU A 386 6.90 15.13 -31.28
C LEU A 386 5.82 14.52 -32.16
N ASP A 387 6.14 14.34 -33.43
CA ASP A 387 5.44 13.40 -34.29
C ASP A 387 5.44 12.05 -33.60
N TYR A 388 4.32 11.71 -32.98
CA TYR A 388 4.11 10.41 -32.38
C TYR A 388 4.21 9.36 -33.51
N PRO A 389 5.23 8.54 -33.60
CA PRO A 389 5.19 7.44 -34.54
C PRO A 389 3.98 6.61 -34.10
N LYS A 390 2.92 6.59 -34.91
CA LYS A 390 1.86 5.59 -34.80
C LYS A 390 2.58 4.28 -34.60
N ILE A 391 2.59 3.77 -33.37
CA ILE A 391 3.19 2.47 -33.05
C ILE A 391 2.36 1.48 -33.85
N SER A 392 2.79 1.28 -35.07
CA SER A 392 2.15 0.34 -35.96
C SER A 392 2.29 -1.03 -35.33
N LYS A 393 1.28 -1.88 -35.48
CA LYS A 393 1.24 -3.27 -35.02
C LYS A 393 2.48 -4.11 -35.37
N LYS A 394 3.49 -3.53 -36.02
CA LYS A 394 4.71 -4.20 -36.48
C LYS A 394 5.98 -4.03 -35.64
N ASN A 395 6.03 -3.07 -34.73
CA ASN A 395 7.22 -2.91 -33.88
C ASN A 395 7.04 -3.61 -32.53
N LYS A 396 7.26 -4.93 -32.52
CA LYS A 396 7.73 -5.62 -31.33
C LYS A 396 9.10 -5.02 -31.01
N LEU A 397 9.19 -4.20 -29.96
CA LEU A 397 10.46 -3.79 -29.37
C LEU A 397 11.27 -5.06 -29.10
N THR A 398 12.40 -5.23 -29.79
CA THR A 398 13.29 -6.33 -29.53
C THR A 398 13.96 -6.15 -28.18
N GLY A 399 14.27 -7.24 -27.50
CA GLY A 399 14.85 -7.21 -26.14
C GLY A 399 16.15 -6.41 -25.99
N GLN A 400 16.78 -5.96 -27.09
CA GLN A 400 17.98 -5.12 -27.11
C GLN A 400 17.66 -3.61 -26.93
N GLU A 401 16.52 -3.11 -27.41
CA GLU A 401 16.15 -1.70 -27.23
C GLU A 401 15.66 -1.38 -25.83
N LEU A 402 15.22 -2.39 -25.08
CA LEU A 402 14.89 -2.28 -23.65
C LEU A 402 16.13 -2.19 -22.75
N SER A 403 17.32 -2.50 -23.25
CA SER A 403 18.58 -2.45 -22.49
C SER A 403 19.16 -1.04 -22.36
N LEU A 404 18.75 -0.10 -23.19
CA LEU A 404 19.22 1.30 -23.21
C LEU A 404 18.41 2.24 -22.30
N ILE A 405 17.33 1.74 -21.67
CA ILE A 405 16.50 2.49 -20.68
C ILE A 405 16.76 1.97 -19.26
N HIS A 406 17.93 1.37 -19.04
CA HIS A 406 18.37 0.89 -17.73
C HIS A 406 19.10 1.94 -16.93
#